data_35206fd229c2b1f71db58e5641475a80
#
_entry.id   35206fd229c2b1f71db58e5641475a80
#
_cell.length_a   1.000
_cell.length_b   1.000
_cell.length_c   1.000
_cell.angle_alpha   90.00
_cell.angle_beta   90.00
_cell.angle_gamma   90.00
#
_symmetry.space_group_name_H-M   'P 1'
#
loop_
_entity.id
_entity.type
_entity.pdbx_description
1 polymer ?
#
loop_
_entity_poly.entity_id
_entity_poly.type
_entity_poly.pdbx_seq_one_letter_code
_entity_poly.pdbx_strand_id
1 'polypeptide(L)'
;TGSSGLYESAMGSGYTKRSDYEVMKSKVQEVFYDPEVASKEMVDEVFASVNDRSKLVKTLAIAKSAIRHNMAKDLPNITTPTCIIWGKNDIVTPPDVGFEFNNLLPDSELFWIDKCGHAAMMEHPDSFNKIVFDWLTKREF
;
A
#
# COMPACT_ATOMS: atom_id res chain seq x y z
N THR A 1 6.76 -1.19 1.16
CA THR A 1 5.93 -0.66 0.92
C THR A 1 4.86 0.02 1.87
N GLY A 2 4.66 0.97 2.40
CA GLY A 2 3.61 1.60 3.17
C GLY A 2 3.72 3.09 3.09
N SER A 3 2.73 3.67 2.50
CA SER A 3 2.47 5.09 2.51
C SER A 3 1.98 5.58 3.87
N SER A 4 1.75 4.65 4.82
CA SER A 4 1.45 4.97 6.21
C SER A 4 2.64 5.68 6.84
N GLY A 5 2.46 6.89 7.24
CA GLY A 5 3.51 7.79 7.76
C GLY A 5 3.54 9.13 7.03
N LEU A 6 2.94 9.21 5.83
CA LEU A 6 2.57 10.46 5.19
C LEU A 6 1.04 10.64 5.13
N TYR A 7 0.28 9.55 5.00
CA TYR A 7 -1.17 9.58 4.86
C TYR A 7 -1.87 8.90 6.05
N GLU A 8 -2.33 9.68 7.00
CA GLU A 8 -2.92 9.19 8.26
C GLU A 8 -4.31 8.58 8.08
N SER A 9 -5.06 8.97 7.05
CA SER A 9 -6.41 8.48 6.79
C SER A 9 -6.49 7.08 6.19
N ALA A 10 -5.35 6.49 5.77
CA ALA A 10 -5.28 5.10 5.28
C ALA A 10 -5.75 4.05 6.30
N MET A 11 -5.83 4.43 7.57
CA MET A 11 -6.30 3.58 8.67
C MET A 11 -7.81 3.74 8.87
N GLY A 12 -8.59 3.33 7.89
CA GLY A 12 -10.04 3.52 7.87
C GLY A 12 -10.82 2.85 9.02
N SER A 13 -12.09 3.25 9.16
CA SER A 13 -13.06 2.87 10.20
C SER A 13 -13.57 1.41 10.15
N GLY A 14 -12.99 0.55 9.32
CA GLY A 14 -13.50 -0.81 9.06
C GLY A 14 -13.40 -1.80 10.23
N TYR A 15 -12.60 -1.52 11.25
CA TYR A 15 -12.38 -2.44 12.37
C TYR A 15 -13.60 -2.69 13.27
N THR A 16 -14.55 -1.78 13.31
CA THR A 16 -15.77 -1.92 14.12
C THR A 16 -16.72 -2.99 13.58
N LYS A 17 -16.66 -3.30 12.29
CA LYS A 17 -17.50 -4.29 11.61
C LYS A 17 -16.71 -5.50 11.09
N ARG A 18 -15.57 -5.81 11.70
CA ARG A 18 -14.68 -6.91 11.24
C ARG A 18 -15.29 -8.31 11.28
N SER A 19 -16.37 -8.50 12.06
CA SER A 19 -17.11 -9.77 12.13
C SER A 19 -18.13 -9.93 10.99
N ASP A 20 -18.35 -8.91 10.19
CA ASP A 20 -19.19 -8.95 9.01
C ASP A 20 -18.35 -9.31 7.79
N TYR A 21 -18.61 -10.48 7.22
CA TYR A 21 -17.84 -11.01 6.09
C TYR A 21 -17.96 -10.13 4.83
N GLU A 22 -19.17 -9.65 4.52
CA GLU A 22 -19.39 -8.83 3.33
C GLU A 22 -18.69 -7.46 3.45
N VAL A 23 -18.66 -6.89 4.65
CA VAL A 23 -17.90 -5.67 4.92
C VAL A 23 -16.39 -5.92 4.73
N MET A 24 -15.88 -7.05 5.21
CA MET A 24 -14.46 -7.39 5.03
C MET A 24 -14.14 -7.67 3.57
N LYS A 25 -15.01 -8.37 2.84
CA LYS A 25 -14.89 -8.60 1.41
C LYS A 25 -14.79 -7.27 0.64
N SER A 26 -15.70 -6.34 0.89
CA SER A 26 -15.66 -5.00 0.28
C SER A 26 -14.32 -4.30 0.57
N LYS A 27 -13.81 -4.40 1.79
CA LYS A 27 -12.52 -3.78 2.18
C LYS A 27 -11.31 -4.43 1.50
N VAL A 28 -11.33 -5.72 1.24
CA VAL A 28 -10.28 -6.38 0.45
C VAL A 28 -10.36 -5.96 -1.02
N GLN A 29 -11.57 -5.86 -1.56
CA GLN A 29 -11.81 -5.42 -2.93
C GLN A 29 -11.36 -3.97 -3.18
N GLU A 30 -11.55 -3.08 -2.21
CA GLU A 30 -11.10 -1.67 -2.28
C GLU A 30 -9.57 -1.52 -2.46
N VAL A 31 -8.78 -2.57 -2.19
CA VAL A 31 -7.32 -2.56 -2.39
C VAL A 31 -6.94 -2.59 -3.88
N PHE A 32 -7.84 -3.08 -4.73
CA PHE A 32 -7.62 -3.27 -6.17
C PHE A 32 -8.48 -2.31 -7.00
N TYR A 33 -8.02 -1.98 -8.20
CA TYR A 33 -8.83 -1.31 -9.20
C TYR A 33 -9.89 -2.25 -9.76
N ASP A 34 -9.47 -3.50 -10.07
CA ASP A 34 -10.39 -4.58 -10.43
C ASP A 34 -10.74 -5.40 -9.18
N PRO A 35 -11.98 -5.29 -8.66
CA PRO A 35 -12.39 -6.01 -7.46
C PRO A 35 -12.34 -7.54 -7.60
N GLU A 36 -12.33 -8.09 -8.82
CA GLU A 36 -12.24 -9.54 -9.08
C GLU A 36 -10.84 -10.12 -8.78
N VAL A 37 -9.81 -9.26 -8.68
CA VAL A 37 -8.48 -9.67 -8.21
C VAL A 37 -8.51 -10.14 -6.75
N ALA A 38 -9.45 -9.62 -5.96
CA ALA A 38 -9.68 -10.06 -4.59
C ALA A 38 -10.32 -11.45 -4.53
N SER A 39 -9.51 -12.50 -4.65
CA SER A 39 -10.00 -13.87 -4.63
C SER A 39 -10.73 -14.20 -3.30
N LYS A 40 -11.58 -15.23 -3.36
CA LYS A 40 -12.27 -15.71 -2.14
C LYS A 40 -11.27 -16.10 -1.06
N GLU A 41 -10.18 -16.74 -1.44
CA GLU A 41 -9.12 -17.19 -0.51
C GLU A 41 -8.46 -15.99 0.19
N MET A 42 -8.19 -14.90 -0.52
CA MET A 42 -7.67 -13.66 0.08
C MET A 42 -8.65 -13.07 1.09
N VAL A 43 -9.93 -13.02 0.73
CA VAL A 43 -10.98 -12.52 1.62
C VAL A 43 -11.09 -13.39 2.87
N ASP A 44 -11.10 -14.71 2.72
CA ASP A 44 -11.18 -15.67 3.83
C ASP A 44 -9.98 -15.53 4.78
N GLU A 45 -8.77 -15.37 4.23
CA GLU A 45 -7.55 -15.18 5.03
C GLU A 45 -7.56 -13.86 5.81
N VAL A 46 -7.97 -12.76 5.18
CA VAL A 46 -8.11 -11.46 5.85
C VAL A 46 -9.18 -11.55 6.93
N PHE A 47 -10.35 -12.13 6.62
CA PHE A 47 -11.44 -12.29 7.57
C PHE A 47 -11.02 -13.11 8.78
N ALA A 48 -10.35 -14.24 8.60
CA ALA A 48 -9.79 -15.04 9.68
C ALA A 48 -8.76 -14.27 10.50
N SER A 49 -7.88 -13.52 9.84
CA SER A 49 -6.81 -12.76 10.49
C SER A 49 -7.33 -11.61 11.36
N VAL A 50 -8.33 -10.84 10.90
CA VAL A 50 -8.89 -9.72 11.67
C VAL A 50 -9.78 -10.17 12.83
N ASN A 51 -10.25 -11.41 12.80
CA ASN A 51 -11.04 -12.03 13.87
C ASN A 51 -10.19 -12.84 14.86
N ASP A 52 -8.92 -13.11 14.53
CA ASP A 52 -7.95 -13.66 15.50
C ASP A 52 -7.51 -12.57 16.48
N ARG A 53 -7.80 -12.78 17.76
CA ARG A 53 -7.51 -11.81 18.82
C ARG A 53 -6.01 -11.48 18.94
N SER A 54 -5.15 -12.47 18.77
CA SER A 54 -3.71 -12.28 18.91
C SER A 54 -3.13 -11.46 17.75
N LYS A 55 -3.59 -11.73 16.51
CA LYS A 55 -3.22 -10.97 15.32
C LYS A 55 -3.78 -9.55 15.37
N LEU A 56 -5.04 -9.39 15.79
CA LEU A 56 -5.69 -8.09 15.92
C LEU A 56 -4.93 -7.14 16.84
N VAL A 57 -4.50 -7.61 18.02
CA VAL A 57 -3.73 -6.77 18.97
C VAL A 57 -2.43 -6.29 18.34
N LYS A 58 -1.71 -7.17 17.61
CA LYS A 58 -0.46 -6.81 16.90
C LYS A 58 -0.74 -5.81 15.77
N THR A 59 -1.77 -6.06 14.98
CA THR A 59 -2.16 -5.15 13.88
C THR A 59 -2.52 -3.76 14.38
N LEU A 60 -3.29 -3.67 15.47
CA LEU A 60 -3.65 -2.39 16.08
C LEU A 60 -2.42 -1.66 16.66
N ALA A 61 -1.45 -2.39 17.22
CA ALA A 61 -0.21 -1.80 17.72
C ALA A 61 0.64 -1.21 16.58
N ILE A 62 0.77 -1.94 15.46
CA ILE A 62 1.47 -1.48 14.25
C ILE A 62 0.75 -0.24 13.69
N ALA A 63 -0.57 -0.29 13.56
CA ALA A 63 -1.38 0.80 13.09
C ALA A 63 -1.18 2.08 13.90
N LYS A 64 -1.26 1.98 15.24
CA LYS A 64 -1.02 3.11 16.14
C LYS A 64 0.41 3.65 16.02
N SER A 65 1.39 2.80 15.80
CA SER A 65 2.78 3.21 15.58
C SER A 65 2.92 3.98 14.27
N ALA A 66 2.32 3.50 13.18
CA ALA A 66 2.35 4.15 11.87
C ALA A 66 1.73 5.56 11.90
N ILE A 67 0.59 5.74 12.59
CA ILE A 67 -0.05 7.06 12.75
C ILE A 67 0.83 8.06 13.52
N ARG A 68 1.60 7.58 14.50
CA ARG A 68 2.46 8.45 15.34
C ARG A 68 3.75 8.87 14.65
N HIS A 69 4.19 8.11 13.66
CA HIS A 69 5.47 8.33 12.99
C HIS A 69 5.24 8.95 11.62
N ASN A 70 5.27 10.27 11.56
CA ASN A 70 5.27 10.99 10.29
C ASN A 70 6.69 11.00 9.72
N MET A 71 6.90 10.32 8.60
CA MET A 71 8.20 10.16 7.95
C MET A 71 8.64 11.37 7.12
N ALA A 72 7.79 12.37 6.92
CA ALA A 72 8.10 13.52 6.06
C ALA A 72 9.40 14.23 6.43
N LYS A 73 9.76 14.24 7.72
CA LYS A 73 11.01 14.85 8.22
C LYS A 73 12.24 14.00 7.96
N ASP A 74 12.08 12.69 7.82
CA ASP A 74 13.18 11.73 7.69
C ASP A 74 13.50 11.44 6.21
N LEU A 75 12.48 11.47 5.34
CA LEU A 75 12.61 11.17 3.90
C LEU A 75 13.69 12.00 3.20
N PRO A 76 13.86 13.31 3.45
CA PRO A 76 14.94 14.11 2.82
C PRO A 76 16.36 13.66 3.17
N ASN A 77 16.51 12.87 4.23
CA ASN A 77 17.81 12.34 4.67
C ASN A 77 18.11 10.95 4.09
N ILE A 78 17.16 10.35 3.37
CA ILE A 78 17.33 9.03 2.73
C ILE A 78 17.95 9.23 1.36
N THR A 79 19.23 8.97 1.25
CA THR A 79 19.99 9.11 -0.01
C THR A 79 20.06 7.81 -0.83
N THR A 80 19.46 6.74 -0.34
CA THR A 80 19.38 5.46 -1.06
C THR A 80 18.51 5.64 -2.30
N PRO A 81 18.99 5.24 -3.49
CA PRO A 81 18.19 5.26 -4.70
C PRO A 81 16.87 4.51 -4.52
N THR A 82 15.76 5.14 -4.85
CA THR A 82 14.42 4.63 -4.55
C THR A 82 13.54 4.58 -5.80
N CYS A 83 13.07 3.38 -6.13
CA CYS A 83 12.04 3.18 -7.14
C CYS A 83 10.66 3.22 -6.47
N ILE A 84 9.83 4.18 -6.87
CA ILE A 84 8.46 4.34 -6.38
C ILE A 84 7.52 3.87 -7.48
N ILE A 85 6.69 2.87 -7.19
CA ILE A 85 5.68 2.36 -8.13
C ILE A 85 4.31 2.53 -7.49
N TRP A 86 3.39 3.21 -8.20
CA TRP A 86 2.09 3.58 -7.65
C TRP A 86 0.95 3.34 -8.64
N GLY A 87 -0.18 2.85 -8.13
CA GLY A 87 -1.40 2.74 -8.92
C GLY A 87 -2.08 4.11 -9.08
N LYS A 88 -2.48 4.45 -10.31
CA LYS A 88 -3.19 5.73 -10.58
C LYS A 88 -4.56 5.79 -9.93
N ASN A 89 -5.14 4.64 -9.61
CA ASN A 89 -6.49 4.50 -9.06
C ASN A 89 -6.47 4.02 -7.60
N ASP A 90 -5.34 4.20 -6.91
CA ASP A 90 -5.22 3.84 -5.51
C ASP A 90 -6.13 4.74 -4.64
N ILE A 91 -7.19 4.14 -4.07
CA ILE A 91 -8.12 4.81 -3.17
C ILE A 91 -7.75 4.60 -1.69
N VAL A 92 -6.84 3.67 -1.40
CA VAL A 92 -6.35 3.41 -0.03
C VAL A 92 -5.34 4.48 0.36
N THR A 93 -4.40 4.74 -0.53
CA THR A 93 -3.45 5.84 -0.42
C THR A 93 -3.41 6.60 -1.74
N PRO A 94 -4.06 7.78 -1.80
CA PRO A 94 -4.25 8.51 -3.05
C PRO A 94 -2.94 8.84 -3.77
N PRO A 95 -2.97 8.99 -5.11
CA PRO A 95 -1.80 9.28 -5.92
C PRO A 95 -0.95 10.47 -5.45
N ASP A 96 -1.58 11.48 -4.84
CA ASP A 96 -0.88 12.66 -4.28
C ASP A 96 0.19 12.26 -3.25
N VAL A 97 -0.03 11.16 -2.52
CA VAL A 97 0.94 10.62 -1.57
C VAL A 97 2.18 10.08 -2.28
N GLY A 98 2.01 9.44 -3.44
CA GLY A 98 3.11 8.99 -4.29
C GLY A 98 3.96 10.16 -4.80
N PHE A 99 3.31 11.26 -5.20
CA PHE A 99 4.02 12.50 -5.56
C PHE A 99 4.76 13.10 -4.37
N GLU A 100 4.17 13.10 -3.17
CA GLU A 100 4.82 13.62 -1.98
C GLU A 100 6.07 12.80 -1.61
N PHE A 101 6.01 11.47 -1.68
CA PHE A 101 7.20 10.62 -1.52
C PHE A 101 8.30 10.97 -2.51
N ASN A 102 7.96 11.12 -3.80
CA ASN A 102 8.93 11.46 -4.83
C ASN A 102 9.56 12.85 -4.63
N ASN A 103 8.79 13.80 -4.12
CA ASN A 103 9.28 15.15 -3.85
C ASN A 103 10.19 15.20 -2.62
N LEU A 104 9.97 14.35 -1.62
CA LEU A 104 10.72 14.35 -0.37
C LEU A 104 11.99 13.50 -0.43
N LEU A 105 12.03 12.48 -1.28
CA LEU A 105 13.20 11.59 -1.46
C LEU A 105 14.17 12.19 -2.46
N PRO A 106 15.43 12.49 -2.08
CA PRO A 106 16.40 13.17 -2.94
C PRO A 106 16.79 12.41 -4.21
N ASP A 107 16.80 11.08 -4.15
CA ASP A 107 17.13 10.20 -5.27
C ASP A 107 16.01 9.17 -5.47
N SER A 108 14.92 9.61 -6.11
CA SER A 108 13.78 8.75 -6.39
C SER A 108 13.25 8.94 -7.81
N GLU A 109 12.68 7.86 -8.34
CA GLU A 109 11.96 7.85 -9.61
C GLU A 109 10.56 7.28 -9.38
N LEU A 110 9.51 8.01 -9.81
CA LEU A 110 8.11 7.61 -9.64
C LEU A 110 7.52 7.07 -10.95
N PHE A 111 7.00 5.86 -10.87
CA PHE A 111 6.36 5.16 -11.98
C PHE A 111 4.88 4.92 -11.67
N TRP A 112 4.04 5.15 -12.67
CA TRP A 112 2.59 5.01 -12.56
C TRP A 112 2.11 3.79 -13.33
N ILE A 113 1.23 3.00 -12.70
CA ILE A 113 0.50 1.94 -13.38
C ILE A 113 -0.96 2.38 -13.51
N ASP A 114 -1.46 2.36 -14.73
CA ASP A 114 -2.85 2.72 -15.06
C ASP A 114 -3.81 1.57 -14.71
N LYS A 115 -5.07 1.91 -14.37
CA LYS A 115 -6.09 0.93 -13.94
C LYS A 115 -5.56 0.01 -12.84
N CYS A 116 -4.92 0.59 -11.85
CA CYS A 116 -4.23 -0.10 -10.76
C CYS A 116 -4.57 0.56 -9.44
N GLY A 117 -4.92 -0.25 -8.45
CA GLY A 117 -5.17 0.14 -7.08
C GLY A 117 -3.91 0.15 -6.22
N HIS A 118 -4.07 -0.21 -4.95
CA HIS A 118 -3.02 -0.14 -3.93
C HIS A 118 -1.96 -1.23 -4.04
N ALA A 119 -2.32 -2.40 -4.55
CA ALA A 119 -1.43 -3.58 -4.60
C ALA A 119 -0.92 -3.83 -6.03
N ALA A 120 -0.17 -2.90 -6.58
CA ALA A 120 0.33 -2.93 -7.96
C ALA A 120 1.07 -4.23 -8.33
N MET A 121 1.83 -4.81 -7.39
CA MET A 121 2.56 -6.07 -7.60
C MET A 121 1.64 -7.29 -7.72
N MET A 122 0.43 -7.19 -7.21
CA MET A 122 -0.58 -8.27 -7.29
C MET A 122 -1.51 -8.08 -8.49
N GLU A 123 -1.87 -6.84 -8.78
CA GLU A 123 -2.84 -6.51 -9.82
C GLU A 123 -2.20 -6.48 -11.21
N HIS A 124 -0.96 -5.99 -11.31
CA HIS A 124 -0.20 -5.88 -12.55
C HIS A 124 1.24 -6.40 -12.41
N PRO A 125 1.44 -7.71 -12.10
CA PRO A 125 2.76 -8.26 -11.77
C PRO A 125 3.78 -8.08 -12.91
N ASP A 126 3.37 -8.25 -14.16
CA ASP A 126 4.26 -8.11 -15.32
C ASP A 126 4.77 -6.67 -15.47
N SER A 127 3.86 -5.69 -15.36
CA SER A 127 4.22 -4.27 -15.44
C SER A 127 5.09 -3.86 -14.25
N PHE A 128 4.74 -4.31 -13.05
CA PHE A 128 5.51 -4.06 -11.84
C PHE A 128 6.93 -4.61 -11.95
N ASN A 129 7.07 -5.89 -12.32
CA ASN A 129 8.36 -6.55 -12.47
C ASN A 129 9.21 -5.93 -13.57
N LYS A 130 8.58 -5.53 -14.70
CA LYS A 130 9.29 -4.84 -15.77
C LYS A 130 9.86 -3.50 -15.31
N ILE A 131 9.09 -2.70 -14.60
CA ILE A 131 9.56 -1.41 -14.05
C ILE A 131 10.75 -1.64 -13.13
N VAL A 132 10.65 -2.59 -12.19
CA VAL A 132 11.73 -2.90 -11.25
C VAL A 132 12.98 -3.35 -11.99
N PHE A 133 12.83 -4.27 -12.96
CA PHE A 133 13.96 -4.79 -13.74
C PHE A 133 14.65 -3.68 -14.55
N ASP A 134 13.88 -2.88 -15.28
CA ASP A 134 14.42 -1.79 -16.10
C ASP A 134 15.13 -0.75 -15.24
N TRP A 135 14.55 -0.41 -14.09
CA TRP A 135 15.14 0.55 -13.16
C TRP A 135 16.45 0.05 -12.54
N LEU A 136 16.49 -1.21 -12.10
CA LEU A 136 17.72 -1.84 -11.56
C LEU A 136 18.82 -1.92 -12.61
N THR A 137 18.47 -2.31 -13.85
CA THR A 137 19.44 -2.45 -14.95
C THR A 137 20.03 -1.10 -15.35
N LYS A 138 19.24 -0.03 -15.34
CA LYS A 138 19.70 1.33 -15.70
C LYS A 138 20.68 1.91 -14.67
N ARG A 139 20.62 1.47 -13.42
CA ARG A 139 21.36 2.11 -12.31
C ARG A 139 22.69 1.45 -11.96
N GLU A 140 23.20 0.48 -12.68
CA GLU A 140 24.53 -0.13 -12.46
C GLU A 140 24.94 -0.13 -10.96
N PHE A 141 24.28 -1.00 -10.16
CA PHE A 141 24.61 -1.13 -8.72
C PHE A 141 25.85 -1.99 -8.49
#